data_cab22cf4b4a58804b552e9084e860cef
#
_entry.id   cab22cf4b4a58804b552e9084e860cef
#
_cell.length_a   1.000
_cell.length_b   1.000
_cell.length_c   1.000
_cell.angle_alpha   90.00
_cell.angle_beta   90.00
_cell.angle_gamma   90.00
#
_symmetry.space_group_name_H-M   'P 1'
#
loop_
_entity.id
_entity.type
_entity.pdbx_description
1 polymer ?
#
loop_
_entity_poly.entity_id
_entity_poly.type
_entity_poly.pdbx_seq_one_letter_code
_entity_poly.pdbx_strand_id
1 'polypeptide(L)'
;NENDTVTVDEIKFGDNDTLAALVSCLVSADLCVTLSDIDGLYTANPHEDPTAEFVPVVHKIDAKIIASAGDSSTSVGTGGMITKIRASRILMTAGIQSVICSGEEPDALVRLARGESVGTLFDPPAERLDIAPRKLWIALGDKAHGSVTVDDGAAKALVSRGSSLLAVGIRE
;
A
#
# COMPACT_ATOMS: atom_id res chain seq x y z
N ASN A 1 9.84 3.27 -11.70
CA ASN A 1 9.22 4.53 -12.09
C ASN A 1 10.17 5.71 -11.85
N GLU A 2 9.96 6.79 -12.58
CA GLU A 2 10.78 7.99 -12.57
C GLU A 2 10.03 9.13 -11.82
N ASN A 3 9.85 8.94 -10.52
CA ASN A 3 9.16 9.90 -9.67
C ASN A 3 9.75 11.31 -9.79
N ASP A 4 11.08 11.42 -9.86
CA ASP A 4 11.80 12.70 -9.92
C ASP A 4 11.47 13.53 -11.16
N THR A 5 11.01 12.89 -12.24
CA THR A 5 10.70 13.57 -13.50
C THR A 5 9.29 14.16 -13.54
N VAL A 6 8.40 13.76 -12.62
CA VAL A 6 6.99 14.14 -12.62
C VAL A 6 6.55 14.86 -11.34
N THR A 7 7.40 14.89 -10.32
CA THR A 7 7.12 15.63 -9.08
C THR A 7 7.44 17.10 -9.23
N VAL A 8 6.49 17.94 -8.92
CA VAL A 8 6.62 19.39 -8.74
C VAL A 8 6.31 19.72 -7.29
N ASP A 9 6.57 20.95 -6.86
CA ASP A 9 6.38 21.34 -5.45
C ASP A 9 4.94 21.11 -4.94
N GLU A 10 3.96 21.18 -5.83
CA GLU A 10 2.55 20.97 -5.54
C GLU A 10 2.12 19.48 -5.53
N ILE A 11 2.92 18.59 -6.16
CA ILE A 11 2.60 17.17 -6.29
C ILE A 11 3.83 16.37 -5.81
N LYS A 12 3.96 16.24 -4.50
CA LYS A 12 5.01 15.42 -3.88
C LYS A 12 4.44 14.10 -3.41
N PHE A 13 4.74 13.02 -4.12
CA PHE A 13 4.57 11.68 -3.56
C PHE A 13 5.78 11.36 -2.67
N GLY A 14 5.51 10.77 -1.52
CA GLY A 14 6.54 10.53 -0.52
C GLY A 14 7.58 9.49 -0.93
N ASP A 15 7.21 8.57 -1.83
CA ASP A 15 8.05 7.48 -2.30
C ASP A 15 7.48 6.82 -3.56
N ASN A 16 8.34 6.10 -4.28
CA ASN A 16 7.96 5.39 -5.51
C ASN A 16 7.04 4.20 -5.26
N ASP A 17 7.14 3.55 -4.10
CA ASP A 17 6.28 2.42 -3.75
C ASP A 17 4.82 2.88 -3.64
N THR A 18 4.57 4.01 -2.95
CA THR A 18 3.24 4.63 -2.85
C THR A 18 2.71 5.07 -4.22
N LEU A 19 3.56 5.70 -5.04
CA LEU A 19 3.16 6.10 -6.39
C LEU A 19 2.76 4.90 -7.24
N ALA A 20 3.54 3.82 -7.22
CA ALA A 20 3.23 2.58 -7.94
C ALA A 20 1.89 1.97 -7.48
N ALA A 21 1.62 1.98 -6.17
CA ALA A 21 0.35 1.50 -5.63
C ALA A 21 -0.84 2.34 -6.12
N LEU A 22 -0.72 3.66 -6.12
CA LEU A 22 -1.78 4.56 -6.61
C LEU A 22 -2.03 4.37 -8.10
N VAL A 23 -0.99 4.26 -8.92
CA VAL A 23 -1.12 3.97 -10.35
C VAL A 23 -1.79 2.61 -10.57
N SER A 24 -1.40 1.58 -9.82
CA SER A 24 -2.04 0.26 -9.89
C SER A 24 -3.55 0.31 -9.59
N CYS A 25 -3.95 1.13 -8.61
CA CYS A 25 -5.37 1.39 -8.34
C CYS A 25 -6.08 2.10 -9.49
N LEU A 26 -5.44 3.10 -10.10
CA LEU A 26 -6.01 3.87 -11.21
C LEU A 26 -6.27 3.03 -12.46
N VAL A 27 -5.34 2.12 -12.77
CA VAL A 27 -5.46 1.22 -13.93
C VAL A 27 -6.21 -0.05 -13.62
N SER A 28 -6.68 -0.23 -12.38
CA SER A 28 -7.38 -1.44 -11.92
C SER A 28 -6.55 -2.71 -12.17
N ALA A 29 -5.28 -2.67 -11.80
CA ALA A 29 -4.37 -3.80 -11.96
C ALA A 29 -4.84 -5.02 -11.16
N ASP A 30 -4.57 -6.22 -11.64
CA ASP A 30 -4.81 -7.47 -10.90
C ASP A 30 -3.67 -7.77 -9.93
N LEU A 31 -2.44 -7.43 -10.33
CA LEU A 31 -1.22 -7.68 -9.57
C LEU A 31 -0.26 -6.49 -9.71
N CYS A 32 0.33 -6.08 -8.59
CA CYS A 32 1.44 -5.13 -8.54
C CYS A 32 2.71 -5.85 -8.09
N VAL A 33 3.79 -5.78 -8.85
CA VAL A 33 5.07 -6.39 -8.48
C VAL A 33 6.10 -5.30 -8.18
N THR A 34 6.62 -5.32 -6.95
CA THR A 34 7.71 -4.46 -6.51
C THR A 34 9.03 -5.24 -6.59
N LEU A 35 9.85 -4.94 -7.59
CA LEU A 35 11.21 -5.45 -7.69
C LEU A 35 12.12 -4.63 -6.78
N SER A 36 12.84 -5.27 -5.89
CA SER A 36 13.67 -4.66 -4.86
C SER A 36 15.05 -5.31 -4.80
N ASP A 37 15.93 -4.79 -3.96
CA ASP A 37 17.21 -5.37 -3.58
C ASP A 37 17.07 -6.52 -2.56
N ILE A 38 15.86 -6.76 -2.07
CA ILE A 38 15.53 -7.84 -1.13
C ILE A 38 14.57 -8.84 -1.76
N ASP A 39 14.65 -10.08 -1.32
CA ASP A 39 13.87 -11.20 -1.85
C ASP A 39 12.43 -11.26 -1.30
N GLY A 40 12.10 -10.49 -0.25
CA GLY A 40 10.76 -10.38 0.31
C GLY A 40 10.74 -9.88 1.74
N LEU A 41 9.66 -10.17 2.46
CA LEU A 41 9.47 -9.80 3.87
C LEU A 41 9.98 -10.91 4.79
N TYR A 42 10.60 -10.50 5.89
CA TYR A 42 11.02 -11.37 6.99
C TYR A 42 10.34 -10.94 8.29
N THR A 43 10.32 -11.81 9.28
CA THR A 43 9.76 -11.52 10.62
C THR A 43 10.55 -10.47 11.40
N ALA A 44 11.83 -10.26 11.02
CA ALA A 44 12.73 -9.23 11.51
C ALA A 44 13.76 -8.93 10.42
N ASN A 45 14.66 -7.97 10.64
CA ASN A 45 15.75 -7.70 9.70
C ASN A 45 16.76 -8.88 9.68
N PRO A 46 16.89 -9.66 8.59
CA PRO A 46 17.75 -10.82 8.54
C PRO A 46 19.26 -10.50 8.66
N HIS A 47 19.65 -9.23 8.45
CA HIS A 47 21.04 -8.80 8.66
C HIS A 47 21.38 -8.56 10.13
N GLU A 48 20.37 -8.31 10.96
CA GLU A 48 20.52 -8.01 12.39
C GLU A 48 20.10 -9.18 13.27
N ASP A 49 19.09 -9.94 12.83
CA ASP A 49 18.54 -11.09 13.55
C ASP A 49 18.66 -12.38 12.72
N PRO A 50 19.60 -13.28 13.06
CA PRO A 50 19.77 -14.56 12.37
C PRO A 50 18.59 -15.53 12.56
N THR A 51 17.63 -15.22 13.44
CA THR A 51 16.39 -15.98 13.63
C THR A 51 15.23 -15.48 12.79
N ALA A 52 15.45 -14.44 11.98
CA ALA A 52 14.44 -13.91 11.09
C ALA A 52 13.99 -14.97 10.08
N GLU A 53 12.69 -15.20 10.02
CA GLU A 53 12.06 -16.15 9.10
C GLU A 53 11.43 -15.43 7.93
N PHE A 54 11.56 -16.00 6.73
CA PHE A 54 10.91 -15.49 5.53
C PHE A 54 9.38 -15.62 5.61
N VAL A 55 8.66 -14.60 5.22
CA VAL A 55 7.20 -14.55 5.21
C VAL A 55 6.68 -14.70 3.78
N PRO A 56 6.23 -15.88 3.35
CA PRO A 56 5.84 -16.10 1.95
C PRO A 56 4.51 -15.43 1.59
N VAL A 57 3.56 -15.33 2.53
CA VAL A 57 2.23 -14.75 2.29
C VAL A 57 1.77 -13.92 3.47
N VAL A 58 1.18 -12.76 3.16
CA VAL A 58 0.57 -11.84 4.12
C VAL A 58 -0.90 -11.64 3.77
N HIS A 59 -1.82 -12.20 4.55
CA HIS A 59 -3.26 -12.00 4.39
C HIS A 59 -3.78 -10.78 5.16
N LYS A 60 -3.01 -10.26 6.12
CA LYS A 60 -3.38 -9.10 6.94
C LYS A 60 -2.13 -8.36 7.40
N ILE A 61 -2.10 -7.06 7.16
CA ILE A 61 -1.05 -6.19 7.67
C ILE A 61 -1.45 -5.74 9.08
N ASP A 62 -0.96 -6.44 10.07
CA ASP A 62 -1.15 -6.14 11.49
C ASP A 62 0.09 -5.44 12.10
N ALA A 63 0.06 -5.21 13.43
CA ALA A 63 1.16 -4.58 14.14
C ALA A 63 2.47 -5.39 14.06
N LYS A 64 2.41 -6.73 13.92
CA LYS A 64 3.60 -7.57 13.79
C LYS A 64 4.27 -7.37 12.43
N ILE A 65 3.48 -7.36 11.36
CA ILE A 65 3.96 -7.09 9.99
C ILE A 65 4.55 -5.69 9.90
N ILE A 66 3.95 -4.69 10.56
CA ILE A 66 4.50 -3.33 10.59
C ILE A 66 5.83 -3.30 11.37
N ALA A 67 5.89 -3.97 12.51
CA ALA A 67 7.09 -4.04 13.34
C ALA A 67 8.25 -4.78 12.65
N SER A 68 7.96 -5.81 11.83
CA SER A 68 8.98 -6.56 11.08
C SER A 68 9.70 -5.72 10.01
N ALA A 69 9.12 -4.59 9.59
CA ALA A 69 9.77 -3.64 8.68
C ALA A 69 10.97 -2.93 9.30
N GLY A 70 11.16 -3.04 10.62
CA GLY A 70 12.20 -2.34 11.37
C GLY A 70 11.87 -0.84 11.54
N ASP A 71 12.57 -0.22 12.50
CA ASP A 71 12.57 1.23 12.61
C ASP A 71 13.38 1.82 11.45
N SER A 72 12.79 2.69 10.67
CA SER A 72 13.44 3.43 9.59
C SER A 72 14.40 4.49 10.13
N SER A 73 15.27 4.11 11.06
CA SER A 73 16.24 5.02 11.69
C SER A 73 17.50 5.27 10.84
N THR A 74 17.64 4.59 9.70
CA THR A 74 18.71 4.91 8.75
C THR A 74 18.28 6.04 7.83
N SER A 75 18.80 7.22 8.09
CA SER A 75 18.53 8.51 7.48
C SER A 75 18.99 8.68 6.03
N VAL A 76 19.20 7.62 5.28
CA VAL A 76 19.68 7.70 3.89
C VAL A 76 18.82 6.77 3.02
N GLY A 77 17.68 7.29 2.60
CA GLY A 77 16.78 6.61 1.64
C GLY A 77 15.31 6.72 2.06
N THR A 78 14.51 7.35 1.22
CA THR A 78 13.05 7.49 1.43
C THR A 78 12.27 6.21 1.15
N GLY A 79 12.94 5.10 0.75
CA GLY A 79 12.34 3.82 0.40
C GLY A 79 12.92 2.68 1.22
N GLY A 80 12.20 2.18 2.21
CA GLY A 80 12.56 0.98 2.98
C GLY A 80 11.42 -0.03 2.96
N MET A 81 11.55 -1.14 3.71
CA MET A 81 10.49 -2.13 3.83
C MET A 81 9.17 -1.51 4.30
N ILE A 82 9.20 -0.50 5.15
CA ILE A 82 8.01 0.19 5.66
C ILE A 82 7.20 0.87 4.54
N THR A 83 7.86 1.46 3.53
CA THR A 83 7.16 2.07 2.39
C THR A 83 6.50 1.02 1.51
N LYS A 84 7.17 -0.13 1.31
CA LYS A 84 6.63 -1.28 0.57
C LYS A 84 5.40 -1.89 1.27
N ILE A 85 5.45 -2.03 2.60
CA ILE A 85 4.30 -2.48 3.39
C ILE A 85 3.14 -1.48 3.32
N ARG A 86 3.41 -0.17 3.35
CA ARG A 86 2.38 0.87 3.18
C ARG A 86 1.73 0.79 1.79
N ALA A 87 2.54 0.67 0.75
CA ALA A 87 2.07 0.48 -0.61
C ALA A 87 1.20 -0.80 -0.74
N SER A 88 1.68 -1.92 -0.21
CA SER A 88 0.91 -3.17 -0.18
C SER A 88 -0.41 -3.04 0.59
N ARG A 89 -0.45 -2.25 1.67
CA ARG A 89 -1.70 -1.95 2.39
C ARG A 89 -2.70 -1.20 1.54
N ILE A 90 -2.24 -0.21 0.75
CA ILE A 90 -3.08 0.51 -0.22
C ILE A 90 -3.67 -0.48 -1.22
N LEU A 91 -2.83 -1.32 -1.83
CA LEU A 91 -3.21 -2.33 -2.81
C LEU A 91 -4.21 -3.35 -2.23
N MET A 92 -3.93 -3.91 -1.05
CA MET A 92 -4.86 -4.83 -0.38
C MET A 92 -6.22 -4.18 -0.09
N THR A 93 -6.26 -2.90 0.29
CA THR A 93 -7.52 -2.16 0.50
C THR A 93 -8.29 -2.00 -0.82
N ALA A 94 -7.58 -1.88 -1.94
CA ALA A 94 -8.16 -1.85 -3.28
C ALA A 94 -8.55 -3.24 -3.82
N GLY A 95 -8.23 -4.32 -3.09
CA GLY A 95 -8.44 -5.69 -3.55
C GLY A 95 -7.44 -6.12 -4.64
N ILE A 96 -6.28 -5.47 -4.70
CA ILE A 96 -5.20 -5.77 -5.64
C ILE A 96 -4.14 -6.60 -4.91
N GLN A 97 -3.74 -7.71 -5.50
CA GLN A 97 -2.61 -8.49 -5.01
C GLN A 97 -1.30 -7.73 -5.24
N SER A 98 -0.33 -7.88 -4.33
CA SER A 98 1.01 -7.36 -4.55
C SER A 98 2.08 -8.35 -4.14
N VAL A 99 3.21 -8.30 -4.83
CA VAL A 99 4.38 -9.12 -4.54
C VAL A 99 5.58 -8.22 -4.35
N ILE A 100 6.36 -8.47 -3.30
CA ILE A 100 7.69 -7.90 -3.11
C ILE A 100 8.69 -9.03 -3.36
N CYS A 101 9.59 -8.85 -4.32
CA CYS A 101 10.62 -9.84 -4.64
C CYS A 101 11.92 -9.18 -5.11
N SER A 102 12.99 -9.96 -5.17
CA SER A 102 14.26 -9.47 -5.68
C SER A 102 14.20 -9.16 -7.17
N GLY A 103 14.72 -8.01 -7.56
CA GLY A 103 14.92 -7.66 -8.98
C GLY A 103 16.09 -8.43 -9.61
N GLU A 104 16.93 -9.09 -8.83
CA GLU A 104 18.04 -9.95 -9.27
C GLU A 104 17.61 -11.40 -9.49
N GLU A 105 16.38 -11.77 -9.04
CA GLU A 105 15.83 -13.12 -9.22
C GLU A 105 15.58 -13.38 -10.71
N PRO A 106 16.22 -14.40 -11.29
CA PRO A 106 16.03 -14.72 -12.72
C PRO A 106 14.57 -15.03 -13.04
N ASP A 107 14.08 -14.44 -14.12
CA ASP A 107 12.73 -14.70 -14.66
C ASP A 107 11.58 -14.47 -13.65
N ALA A 108 11.80 -13.68 -12.58
CA ALA A 108 10.83 -13.45 -11.51
C ALA A 108 9.42 -13.12 -12.04
N LEU A 109 9.31 -12.19 -12.99
CA LEU A 109 8.03 -11.79 -13.59
C LEU A 109 7.38 -12.93 -14.39
N VAL A 110 8.17 -13.71 -15.12
CA VAL A 110 7.68 -14.84 -15.89
C VAL A 110 7.17 -15.96 -14.97
N ARG A 111 7.90 -16.21 -13.89
CA ARG A 111 7.52 -17.20 -12.87
C ARG A 111 6.25 -16.79 -12.14
N LEU A 112 6.13 -15.53 -11.75
CA LEU A 112 4.90 -14.98 -11.18
C LEU A 112 3.71 -15.11 -12.13
N ALA A 113 3.90 -14.79 -13.42
CA ALA A 113 2.85 -14.93 -14.43
C ALA A 113 2.40 -16.41 -14.66
N ARG A 114 3.25 -17.38 -14.30
CA ARG A 114 2.91 -18.81 -14.31
C ARG A 114 2.28 -19.28 -12.99
N GLY A 115 2.11 -18.40 -12.00
CA GLY A 115 1.57 -18.73 -10.69
C GLY A 115 2.59 -19.39 -9.75
N GLU A 116 3.89 -19.28 -10.04
CA GLU A 116 4.92 -19.74 -9.13
C GLU A 116 5.09 -18.77 -7.95
N SER A 117 5.44 -19.31 -6.79
CA SER A 117 5.74 -18.50 -5.61
C SER A 117 7.12 -17.85 -5.76
N VAL A 118 7.16 -16.54 -5.82
CA VAL A 118 8.39 -15.73 -5.84
C VAL A 118 8.18 -14.56 -4.88
N GLY A 119 9.09 -14.39 -3.92
CA GLY A 119 9.00 -13.30 -2.96
C GLY A 119 7.86 -13.43 -1.95
N THR A 120 7.43 -12.34 -1.39
CA THR A 120 6.30 -12.25 -0.45
C THR A 120 5.04 -11.76 -1.17
N LEU A 121 4.00 -12.57 -1.16
CA LEU A 121 2.68 -12.23 -1.67
C LEU A 121 1.86 -11.54 -0.57
N PHE A 122 1.33 -10.36 -0.84
CA PHE A 122 0.28 -9.71 -0.07
C PHE A 122 -1.06 -10.00 -0.75
N ASP A 123 -1.85 -10.84 -0.11
CA ASP A 123 -3.10 -11.37 -0.65
C ASP A 123 -4.31 -10.72 0.05
N PRO A 124 -5.05 -9.86 -0.64
CA PRO A 124 -6.20 -9.19 -0.05
C PRO A 124 -7.32 -10.18 0.27
N PRO A 125 -8.22 -9.85 1.22
CA PRO A 125 -9.41 -10.67 1.48
C PRO A 125 -10.28 -10.76 0.22
N ALA A 126 -10.96 -11.90 0.05
CA ALA A 126 -11.80 -12.18 -1.13
C ALA A 126 -12.95 -11.18 -1.32
N GLU A 127 -13.41 -10.55 -0.24
CA GLU A 127 -14.42 -9.48 -0.29
C GLU A 127 -13.76 -8.17 -0.73
N ARG A 128 -13.82 -7.89 -2.03
CA ARG A 128 -13.39 -6.59 -2.56
C ARG A 128 -14.37 -5.51 -2.12
N LEU A 129 -13.82 -4.41 -1.58
CA LEU A 129 -14.61 -3.20 -1.40
C LEU A 129 -14.91 -2.64 -2.79
N ASP A 130 -16.18 -2.53 -3.16
CA ASP A 130 -16.62 -1.88 -4.43
C ASP A 130 -16.45 -0.36 -4.30
N ILE A 131 -15.21 0.09 -4.30
CA ILE A 131 -14.84 1.50 -4.21
C ILE A 131 -14.28 1.92 -5.57
N ALA A 132 -14.92 2.93 -6.19
CA ALA A 132 -14.41 3.49 -7.43
C ALA A 132 -12.94 3.91 -7.28
N PRO A 133 -12.04 3.58 -8.25
CA PRO A 133 -10.60 3.83 -8.17
C PRO A 133 -10.23 5.27 -7.79
N ARG A 134 -10.99 6.26 -8.31
CA ARG A 134 -10.81 7.68 -7.96
C ARG A 134 -11.05 7.97 -6.48
N LYS A 135 -12.07 7.35 -5.87
CA LYS A 135 -12.37 7.55 -4.44
C LYS A 135 -11.27 6.93 -3.58
N LEU A 136 -10.78 5.78 -3.98
CA LEU A 136 -9.68 5.10 -3.31
C LEU A 136 -8.40 5.94 -3.39
N TRP A 137 -8.08 6.49 -4.56
CA TRP A 137 -6.95 7.39 -4.74
C TRP A 137 -7.03 8.63 -3.83
N ILE A 138 -8.19 9.28 -3.75
CA ILE A 138 -8.41 10.45 -2.86
C ILE A 138 -8.23 10.04 -1.38
N ALA A 139 -8.75 8.87 -0.98
CA ALA A 139 -8.70 8.42 0.41
C ALA A 139 -7.30 7.99 0.88
N LEU A 140 -6.46 7.51 -0.03
CA LEU A 140 -5.17 6.90 0.30
C LEU A 140 -3.97 7.75 -0.12
N GLY A 141 -4.18 8.69 -1.05
CA GLY A 141 -3.11 9.50 -1.65
C GLY A 141 -2.67 10.71 -0.85
N ASP A 142 -3.45 11.15 0.14
CA ASP A 142 -3.13 12.36 0.90
C ASP A 142 -3.24 12.13 2.41
N LYS A 143 -2.43 12.88 3.17
CA LYS A 143 -2.51 12.89 4.64
C LYS A 143 -3.68 13.77 5.06
N ALA A 144 -4.49 13.29 5.99
CA ALA A 144 -5.53 14.11 6.59
C ALA A 144 -4.92 15.35 7.26
N HIS A 145 -5.31 16.54 6.82
CA HIS A 145 -4.86 17.82 7.36
C HIS A 145 -5.76 18.35 8.49
N GLY A 146 -6.87 17.66 8.77
CA GLY A 146 -7.81 18.02 9.82
C GLY A 146 -8.95 17.02 9.95
N SER A 147 -9.90 17.35 10.82
CA SER A 147 -11.11 16.56 11.05
C SER A 147 -12.34 17.47 11.03
N VAL A 148 -13.47 16.91 10.61
CA VAL A 148 -14.77 17.57 10.63
C VAL A 148 -15.74 16.71 11.41
N THR A 149 -16.39 17.29 12.42
CA THR A 149 -17.46 16.63 13.16
C THR A 149 -18.78 16.81 12.43
N VAL A 150 -19.52 15.72 12.24
CA VAL A 150 -20.81 15.73 11.55
C VAL A 150 -21.92 15.22 12.45
N ASP A 151 -23.16 15.63 12.20
CA ASP A 151 -24.32 15.10 12.91
C ASP A 151 -24.71 13.68 12.42
N ASP A 152 -25.59 13.01 13.18
CA ASP A 152 -26.01 11.64 12.88
C ASP A 152 -26.73 11.52 11.52
N GLY A 153 -27.44 12.57 11.09
CA GLY A 153 -28.13 12.63 9.82
C GLY A 153 -27.12 12.67 8.66
N ALA A 154 -26.11 13.53 8.75
CA ALA A 154 -25.02 13.61 7.79
C ALA A 154 -24.19 12.32 7.78
N ALA A 155 -23.85 11.77 8.94
CA ALA A 155 -23.14 10.49 9.05
C ALA A 155 -23.90 9.37 8.33
N LYS A 156 -25.21 9.24 8.57
CA LYS A 156 -26.05 8.25 7.90
C LYS A 156 -26.16 8.49 6.39
N ALA A 157 -26.25 9.74 5.96
CA ALA A 157 -26.33 10.09 4.54
C ALA A 157 -25.01 9.73 3.80
N LEU A 158 -23.88 10.02 4.41
CA LEU A 158 -22.56 9.71 3.86
C LEU A 158 -22.31 8.20 3.78
N VAL A 159 -22.49 7.48 4.91
CA VAL A 159 -22.11 6.07 5.02
C VAL A 159 -23.10 5.16 4.31
N SER A 160 -24.42 5.38 4.51
CA SER A 160 -25.45 4.43 4.03
C SER A 160 -26.00 4.77 2.65
N ARG A 161 -25.92 6.05 2.21
CA ARG A 161 -26.52 6.49 0.96
C ARG A 161 -25.48 6.99 -0.06
N GLY A 162 -24.21 7.10 0.30
CA GLY A 162 -23.17 7.65 -0.56
C GLY A 162 -23.42 9.11 -0.96
N SER A 163 -24.18 9.86 -0.15
CA SER A 163 -24.55 11.25 -0.43
C SER A 163 -23.40 12.20 -0.14
N SER A 164 -23.46 13.42 -0.67
CA SER A 164 -22.49 14.48 -0.37
C SER A 164 -22.75 15.10 1.00
N LEU A 165 -21.68 15.54 1.69
CA LEU A 165 -21.78 16.31 2.90
C LEU A 165 -22.26 17.74 2.60
N LEU A 166 -23.33 18.17 3.26
CA LEU A 166 -23.81 19.54 3.22
C LEU A 166 -23.33 20.31 4.45
N ALA A 167 -23.13 21.60 4.32
CA ALA A 167 -22.66 22.47 5.42
C ALA A 167 -23.56 22.38 6.65
N VAL A 168 -24.87 22.22 6.50
CA VAL A 168 -25.83 22.06 7.59
C VAL A 168 -25.59 20.82 8.47
N GLY A 169 -24.92 19.81 7.95
CA GLY A 169 -24.57 18.58 8.67
C GLY A 169 -23.24 18.65 9.42
N ILE A 170 -22.53 19.78 9.36
CA ILE A 170 -21.25 19.99 10.05
C ILE A 170 -21.56 20.60 11.42
N ARG A 171 -20.94 20.06 12.46
CA ARG A 171 -20.97 20.61 13.83
C ARG A 171 -19.68 21.36 14.13
N GLU A 172 -19.77 22.43 14.88
CA GLU A 172 -18.64 23.18 15.44
C GLU A 172 -17.95 22.39 16.57
#